data_b97d85438eb063a2dec4923ffab24fe3
#
_entry.id   b97d85438eb063a2dec4923ffab24fe3
#
_cell.length_a   1.000
_cell.length_b   1.000
_cell.length_c   1.000
_cell.angle_alpha   90.00
_cell.angle_beta   90.00
_cell.angle_gamma   90.00
#
_symmetry.space_group_name_H-M   'P 1'
#
loop_
_entity.id
_entity.type
_entity.pdbx_description
1 polymer ?
#
loop_
_entity_poly.entity_id
_entity_poly.type
_entity_poly.pdbx_seq_one_letter_code
_entity_poly.pdbx_strand_id
1 'polypeptide(L)'
;MTARARAVLLRLILVIGASVGGFILLQEPARWLETHAALGLLQPFAGDRLTAVVGTSIVVVPIHGLPFTVDVTPSCSALASILTLACLATVLPRTTRARRLGALSAAIVTVALGNIVRIAASVGVGLVAGRSSLILFHDWVGSMFSFAYTLGGYVLMLYIVLPKVARNREAEVHAQLA
;
A
#
# COMPACT_ATOMS: atom_id res chain seq x y z
N MET A 1 -3.89 36.53 10.54
CA MET A 1 -4.06 35.06 10.67
C MET A 1 -4.50 34.74 12.08
N THR A 2 -5.64 34.06 12.25
CA THR A 2 -6.15 33.66 13.57
C THR A 2 -5.25 32.60 14.22
N ALA A 3 -5.25 32.51 15.55
CA ALA A 3 -4.47 31.51 16.29
C ALA A 3 -4.82 30.04 15.84
N ARG A 4 -6.10 29.81 15.52
CA ARG A 4 -6.55 28.50 14.95
C ARG A 4 -5.92 28.20 13.59
N ALA A 5 -5.84 29.20 12.70
CA ALA A 5 -5.24 29.00 11.39
C ALA A 5 -3.73 28.67 11.48
N ARG A 6 -3.00 29.34 12.41
CA ARG A 6 -1.59 29.02 12.68
C ARG A 6 -1.41 27.60 13.20
N ALA A 7 -2.26 27.16 14.14
CA ALA A 7 -2.19 25.79 14.68
C ALA A 7 -2.47 24.72 13.63
N VAL A 8 -3.43 24.95 12.73
CA VAL A 8 -3.71 24.03 11.62
C VAL A 8 -2.55 23.98 10.65
N LEU A 9 -2.01 25.15 10.26
CA LEU A 9 -0.86 25.24 9.36
C LEU A 9 0.38 24.50 9.93
N LEU A 10 0.68 24.74 11.22
CA LEU A 10 1.81 24.07 11.88
C LEU A 10 1.64 22.54 11.90
N ARG A 11 0.44 22.05 12.22
CA ARG A 11 0.14 20.61 12.16
C ARG A 11 0.32 20.04 10.76
N LEU A 12 -0.16 20.75 9.76
CA LEU A 12 -0.01 20.33 8.37
C LEU A 12 1.47 20.23 7.95
N ILE A 13 2.26 21.26 8.28
CA ILE A 13 3.71 21.27 8.00
C ILE A 13 4.41 20.09 8.72
N LEU A 14 4.08 19.84 10.00
CA LEU A 14 4.65 18.73 10.74
C LEU A 14 4.29 17.37 10.14
N VAL A 15 3.03 17.18 9.73
CA VAL A 15 2.58 15.94 9.12
C VAL A 15 3.25 15.71 7.76
N ILE A 16 3.34 16.75 6.91
CA ILE A 16 4.03 16.67 5.63
C ILE A 16 5.52 16.41 5.84
N GLY A 17 6.17 17.13 6.74
CA GLY A 17 7.59 16.94 7.06
C GLY A 17 7.88 15.53 7.59
N ALA A 18 7.04 15.02 8.49
CA ALA A 18 7.15 13.65 8.99
C ALA A 18 6.95 12.60 7.89
N SER A 19 6.05 12.86 6.92
CA SER A 19 5.82 11.95 5.80
C SER A 19 6.98 11.93 4.83
N VAL A 20 7.53 13.09 4.49
CA VAL A 20 8.71 13.20 3.61
C VAL A 20 9.93 12.58 4.29
N GLY A 21 10.19 12.90 5.56
CA GLY A 21 11.27 12.29 6.33
C GLY A 21 11.11 10.78 6.49
N GLY A 22 9.89 10.32 6.79
CA GLY A 22 9.56 8.90 6.86
C GLY A 22 9.78 8.19 5.53
N PHE A 23 9.40 8.82 4.42
CA PHE A 23 9.64 8.25 3.08
C PHE A 23 11.14 8.08 2.81
N ILE A 24 11.94 9.14 3.05
CA ILE A 24 13.40 9.09 2.81
C ILE A 24 14.07 8.02 3.68
N LEU A 25 13.70 7.91 4.94
CA LEU A 25 14.32 6.99 5.89
C LEU A 25 13.86 5.53 5.70
N LEU A 26 12.60 5.31 5.33
CA LEU A 26 11.98 3.98 5.31
C LEU A 26 11.90 3.36 3.90
N GLN A 27 12.23 4.09 2.83
CA GLN A 27 12.09 3.58 1.47
C GLN A 27 12.94 2.34 1.20
N GLU A 28 14.19 2.30 1.65
CA GLU A 28 15.08 1.14 1.44
C GLU A 28 14.63 -0.10 2.23
N PRO A 29 14.39 -0.02 3.56
CA PRO A 29 13.90 -1.19 4.29
C PRO A 29 12.52 -1.65 3.85
N ALA A 30 11.62 -0.75 3.43
CA ALA A 30 10.32 -1.11 2.90
C ALA A 30 10.45 -1.90 1.58
N ARG A 31 11.23 -1.41 0.64
CA ARG A 31 11.49 -2.07 -0.65
C ARG A 31 12.15 -3.43 -0.46
N TRP A 32 13.13 -3.50 0.45
CA TRP A 32 13.79 -4.75 0.78
C TRP A 32 12.79 -5.78 1.29
N LEU A 33 11.93 -5.38 2.25
CA LEU A 33 10.89 -6.26 2.80
C LEU A 33 9.90 -6.73 1.72
N GLU A 34 9.41 -5.79 0.90
CA GLU A 34 8.46 -6.09 -0.18
C GLU A 34 9.07 -7.03 -1.24
N THR A 35 10.34 -6.81 -1.59
CA THR A 35 11.07 -7.67 -2.53
C THR A 35 11.19 -9.09 -2.02
N HIS A 36 11.64 -9.24 -0.75
CA HIS A 36 11.81 -10.56 -0.16
C HIS A 36 10.48 -11.28 0.09
N ALA A 37 9.43 -10.54 0.48
CA ALA A 37 8.11 -11.10 0.64
C ALA A 37 7.52 -11.58 -0.70
N ALA A 38 7.68 -10.79 -1.77
CA ALA A 38 7.24 -11.17 -3.11
C ALA A 38 8.03 -12.38 -3.65
N LEU A 39 9.35 -12.41 -3.41
CA LEU A 39 10.19 -13.56 -3.76
C LEU A 39 9.75 -14.80 -3.00
N GLY A 40 9.53 -14.72 -1.69
CA GLY A 40 9.06 -15.83 -0.86
C GLY A 40 7.70 -16.38 -1.31
N LEU A 41 6.81 -15.51 -1.81
CA LEU A 41 5.52 -15.91 -2.36
C LEU A 41 5.67 -16.68 -3.69
N LEU A 42 6.65 -16.33 -4.51
CA LEU A 42 6.86 -16.94 -5.84
C LEU A 42 7.79 -18.15 -5.81
N GLN A 43 8.71 -18.24 -4.86
CA GLN A 43 9.74 -19.27 -4.80
C GLN A 43 9.19 -20.71 -4.85
N PRO A 44 8.06 -21.06 -4.20
CA PRO A 44 7.48 -22.40 -4.30
C PRO A 44 7.06 -22.79 -5.72
N PHE A 45 6.79 -21.82 -6.59
CA PHE A 45 6.32 -22.03 -7.96
C PHE A 45 7.44 -21.90 -9.00
N ALA A 46 8.44 -21.06 -8.72
CA ALA A 46 9.50 -20.70 -9.65
C ALA A 46 10.81 -21.45 -9.38
N GLY A 47 11.00 -21.98 -8.16
CA GLY A 47 12.23 -22.66 -7.76
C GLY A 47 13.46 -21.75 -7.93
N ASP A 48 14.54 -22.31 -8.46
CA ASP A 48 15.82 -21.61 -8.66
C ASP A 48 15.83 -20.57 -9.80
N ARG A 49 14.69 -20.36 -10.48
CA ARG A 49 14.55 -19.36 -11.55
C ARG A 49 14.43 -17.93 -11.04
N LEU A 50 14.21 -17.75 -9.74
CA LEU A 50 14.16 -16.48 -9.08
C LEU A 50 15.19 -16.42 -7.96
N THR A 51 16.08 -15.44 -8.02
CA THR A 51 17.10 -15.24 -6.98
C THR A 51 17.18 -13.76 -6.61
N ALA A 52 17.17 -13.48 -5.31
CA ALA A 52 17.51 -12.14 -4.81
C ALA A 52 19.03 -11.97 -4.96
N VAL A 53 19.45 -10.93 -5.68
CA VAL A 53 20.88 -10.69 -5.94
C VAL A 53 21.48 -9.82 -4.84
N VAL A 54 21.00 -8.60 -4.73
CA VAL A 54 21.44 -7.63 -3.72
C VAL A 54 20.28 -6.66 -3.46
N GLY A 55 19.95 -6.47 -2.20
CA GLY A 55 18.97 -5.45 -1.78
C GLY A 55 17.57 -5.64 -2.37
N THR A 56 17.20 -4.86 -3.36
CA THR A 56 15.85 -4.80 -3.95
C THR A 56 15.76 -5.36 -5.37
N SER A 57 16.84 -6.02 -5.85
CA SER A 57 16.91 -6.57 -7.20
C SER A 57 16.64 -8.07 -7.21
N ILE A 58 15.84 -8.54 -8.15
CA ILE A 58 15.52 -9.95 -8.38
C ILE A 58 16.06 -10.35 -9.76
N VAL A 59 16.84 -11.40 -9.86
CA VAL A 59 17.18 -12.03 -11.13
C VAL A 59 16.06 -12.99 -11.52
N VAL A 60 15.55 -12.80 -12.71
CA VAL A 60 14.51 -13.64 -13.30
C VAL A 60 15.09 -14.40 -14.47
N VAL A 61 15.03 -15.74 -14.40
CA VAL A 61 15.36 -16.64 -15.50
C VAL A 61 14.05 -17.11 -16.12
N PRO A 62 13.57 -16.47 -17.20
CA PRO A 62 12.29 -16.80 -17.79
C PRO A 62 12.27 -18.21 -18.39
N ILE A 63 11.07 -18.77 -18.59
CA ILE A 63 10.90 -20.08 -19.24
C ILE A 63 11.43 -20.01 -20.67
N HIS A 64 11.19 -18.88 -21.34
CA HIS A 64 11.69 -18.59 -22.69
C HIS A 64 12.37 -17.22 -22.70
N GLY A 65 13.57 -17.13 -23.27
CA GLY A 65 14.31 -15.88 -23.42
C GLY A 65 15.56 -15.79 -22.55
N LEU A 66 16.14 -14.58 -22.51
CA LEU A 66 17.35 -14.30 -21.75
C LEU A 66 17.03 -13.90 -20.30
N PRO A 67 17.89 -14.25 -19.34
CA PRO A 67 17.79 -13.76 -17.96
C PRO A 67 17.81 -12.25 -17.92
N PHE A 68 17.06 -11.65 -16.98
CA PHE A 68 17.03 -10.22 -16.76
C PHE A 68 16.86 -9.90 -15.26
N THR A 69 17.20 -8.67 -14.90
CA THR A 69 17.05 -8.18 -13.51
C THR A 69 15.85 -7.26 -13.40
N VAL A 70 15.10 -7.40 -12.32
CA VAL A 70 13.97 -6.55 -11.95
C VAL A 70 14.32 -5.82 -10.66
N ASP A 71 14.29 -4.49 -10.69
CA ASP A 71 14.45 -3.65 -9.52
C ASP A 71 13.11 -3.17 -8.99
N VAL A 72 12.88 -3.37 -7.69
CA VAL A 72 11.75 -2.75 -6.99
C VAL A 72 12.12 -1.30 -6.67
N THR A 73 11.68 -0.37 -7.52
CA THR A 73 11.95 1.06 -7.38
C THR A 73 11.09 1.71 -6.27
N PRO A 74 11.42 2.91 -5.78
CA PRO A 74 10.58 3.62 -4.81
C PRO A 74 9.13 3.83 -5.26
N SER A 75 8.88 3.97 -6.57
CA SER A 75 7.53 4.08 -7.14
C SER A 75 6.75 2.76 -7.13
N CYS A 76 7.44 1.63 -6.96
CA CYS A 76 6.83 0.30 -6.85
C CYS A 76 6.46 -0.05 -5.41
N SER A 77 6.95 0.71 -4.42
CA SER A 77 6.71 0.45 -3.00
C SER A 77 5.35 0.99 -2.53
N ALA A 78 4.72 0.26 -1.61
CA ALA A 78 3.50 0.70 -0.93
C ALA A 78 3.72 1.87 0.04
N LEU A 79 4.97 2.21 0.35
CA LEU A 79 5.32 3.15 1.42
C LEU A 79 4.64 4.51 1.24
N ALA A 80 4.60 5.06 0.03
CA ALA A 80 3.92 6.34 -0.24
C ALA A 80 2.42 6.27 0.09
N SER A 81 1.74 5.19 -0.31
CA SER A 81 0.33 4.96 0.01
C SER A 81 0.11 4.81 1.52
N ILE A 82 0.98 4.07 2.20
CA ILE A 82 0.93 3.87 3.67
C ILE A 82 1.09 5.21 4.41
N LEU A 83 2.07 6.02 4.02
CA LEU A 83 2.29 7.35 4.62
C LEU A 83 1.11 8.29 4.36
N THR A 84 0.53 8.25 3.17
CA THR A 84 -0.68 9.01 2.84
C THR A 84 -1.86 8.61 3.73
N LEU A 85 -2.10 7.30 3.93
CA LEU A 85 -3.13 6.81 4.84
C LEU A 85 -2.86 7.19 6.30
N ALA A 86 -1.60 7.16 6.74
CA ALA A 86 -1.20 7.62 8.06
C ALA A 86 -1.50 9.11 8.24
N CYS A 87 -1.19 9.95 7.24
CA CYS A 87 -1.57 11.38 7.26
C CYS A 87 -3.07 11.57 7.35
N LEU A 88 -3.85 10.87 6.52
CA LEU A 88 -5.31 10.95 6.53
C LEU A 88 -5.89 10.52 7.88
N ALA A 89 -5.32 9.48 8.50
CA ALA A 89 -5.74 9.02 9.82
C ALA A 89 -5.57 10.10 10.91
N THR A 90 -4.59 11.02 10.78
CA THR A 90 -4.41 12.12 11.73
C THR A 90 -5.51 13.17 11.63
N VAL A 91 -6.11 13.34 10.45
CA VAL A 91 -7.14 14.35 10.17
C VAL A 91 -8.53 13.85 10.54
N LEU A 92 -8.72 12.54 10.68
CA LEU A 92 -10.03 11.94 11.01
C LEU A 92 -10.51 12.39 12.40
N PRO A 93 -11.65 13.14 12.49
CA PRO A 93 -12.16 13.66 13.74
C PRO A 93 -12.90 12.60 14.56
N ARG A 94 -12.96 12.83 15.88
CA ARG A 94 -13.92 12.21 16.82
C ARG A 94 -13.90 10.69 16.96
N THR A 95 -12.73 10.04 16.88
CA THR A 95 -12.62 8.63 17.21
C THR A 95 -11.67 8.39 18.39
N THR A 96 -11.84 7.27 19.08
CA THR A 96 -10.89 6.84 20.10
C THR A 96 -9.54 6.50 19.46
N ARG A 97 -8.44 6.74 20.18
CA ARG A 97 -7.08 6.44 19.69
C ARG A 97 -6.94 4.96 19.28
N ALA A 98 -7.48 4.04 20.09
CA ALA A 98 -7.42 2.61 19.82
C ALA A 98 -8.12 2.25 18.50
N ARG A 99 -9.32 2.79 18.24
CA ARG A 99 -10.07 2.55 17.01
C ARG A 99 -9.35 3.11 15.78
N ARG A 100 -8.76 4.31 15.90
CA ARG A 100 -7.96 4.93 14.84
C ARG A 100 -6.73 4.08 14.50
N LEU A 101 -5.98 3.64 15.51
CA LEU A 101 -4.80 2.78 15.31
C LEU A 101 -5.20 1.44 14.69
N GLY A 102 -6.26 0.79 15.16
CA GLY A 102 -6.74 -0.46 14.57
C GLY A 102 -7.16 -0.31 13.10
N ALA A 103 -7.87 0.79 12.77
CA ALA A 103 -8.26 1.08 11.40
C ALA A 103 -7.05 1.35 10.49
N LEU A 104 -6.08 2.14 10.97
CA LEU A 104 -4.84 2.40 10.25
C LEU A 104 -4.03 1.13 10.04
N SER A 105 -3.88 0.29 11.07
CA SER A 105 -3.18 -1.00 10.95
C SER A 105 -3.83 -1.92 9.91
N ALA A 106 -5.17 -2.02 9.91
CA ALA A 106 -5.90 -2.80 8.91
C ALA A 106 -5.67 -2.26 7.49
N ALA A 107 -5.69 -0.94 7.31
CA ALA A 107 -5.42 -0.31 6.01
C ALA A 107 -3.97 -0.54 5.56
N ILE A 108 -2.98 -0.41 6.46
CA ILE A 108 -1.57 -0.68 6.16
C ILE A 108 -1.38 -2.13 5.71
N VAL A 109 -1.95 -3.09 6.43
CA VAL A 109 -1.86 -4.52 6.08
C VAL A 109 -2.47 -4.77 4.70
N THR A 110 -3.66 -4.19 4.42
CA THR A 110 -4.32 -4.32 3.11
C THR A 110 -3.43 -3.79 1.97
N VAL A 111 -2.86 -2.60 2.14
CA VAL A 111 -2.00 -1.96 1.13
C VAL A 111 -0.68 -2.72 0.96
N ALA A 112 -0.04 -3.13 2.05
CA ALA A 112 1.21 -3.88 2.01
C ALA A 112 1.02 -5.25 1.31
N LEU A 113 -0.01 -6.01 1.69
CA LEU A 113 -0.31 -7.29 1.04
C LEU A 113 -0.67 -7.11 -0.44
N GLY A 114 -1.50 -6.11 -0.77
CA GLY A 114 -1.83 -5.78 -2.15
C GLY A 114 -0.59 -5.48 -2.99
N ASN A 115 0.38 -4.74 -2.44
CA ASN A 115 1.62 -4.43 -3.15
C ASN A 115 2.53 -5.66 -3.32
N ILE A 116 2.66 -6.50 -2.30
CA ILE A 116 3.42 -7.76 -2.39
C ILE A 116 2.84 -8.64 -3.51
N VAL A 117 1.51 -8.81 -3.56
CA VAL A 117 0.84 -9.56 -4.63
C VAL A 117 1.06 -8.92 -5.99
N ARG A 118 1.02 -7.60 -6.10
CA ARG A 118 1.30 -6.85 -7.33
C ARG A 118 2.72 -7.10 -7.84
N ILE A 119 3.72 -7.00 -6.96
CA ILE A 119 5.13 -7.26 -7.32
C ILE A 119 5.28 -8.72 -7.76
N ALA A 120 4.75 -9.67 -6.98
CA ALA A 120 4.80 -11.08 -7.29
C ALA A 120 4.12 -11.39 -8.63
N ALA A 121 2.94 -10.84 -8.90
CA ALA A 121 2.24 -11.03 -10.17
C ALA A 121 3.05 -10.49 -11.35
N SER A 122 3.65 -9.30 -11.22
CA SER A 122 4.48 -8.70 -12.26
C SER A 122 5.72 -9.56 -12.57
N VAL A 123 6.41 -10.03 -11.53
CA VAL A 123 7.57 -10.92 -11.67
C VAL A 123 7.15 -12.29 -12.24
N GLY A 124 6.00 -12.83 -11.81
CA GLY A 124 5.43 -14.06 -12.34
C GLY A 124 5.11 -13.99 -13.84
N VAL A 125 4.53 -12.87 -14.29
CA VAL A 125 4.32 -12.60 -15.73
C VAL A 125 5.65 -12.54 -16.47
N GLY A 126 6.67 -11.89 -15.88
CA GLY A 126 8.02 -11.85 -16.43
C GLY A 126 8.67 -13.21 -16.56
N LEU A 127 8.44 -14.10 -15.59
CA LEU A 127 8.96 -15.47 -15.59
C LEU A 127 8.38 -16.31 -16.74
N VAL A 128 7.09 -16.15 -17.02
CA VAL A 128 6.38 -16.93 -18.05
C VAL A 128 6.53 -16.30 -19.44
N ALA A 129 6.32 -14.99 -19.54
CA ALA A 129 6.16 -14.30 -20.82
C ALA A 129 7.32 -13.32 -21.14
N GLY A 130 8.36 -13.27 -20.31
CA GLY A 130 9.56 -12.48 -20.52
C GLY A 130 9.43 -11.00 -20.14
N ARG A 131 10.53 -10.25 -20.32
CA ARG A 131 10.71 -8.87 -19.85
C ARG A 131 9.65 -7.89 -20.37
N SER A 132 9.33 -7.94 -21.66
CA SER A 132 8.38 -6.99 -22.28
C SER A 132 6.98 -7.13 -21.69
N SER A 133 6.55 -8.36 -21.43
CA SER A 133 5.25 -8.65 -20.82
C SER A 133 5.20 -8.21 -19.36
N LEU A 134 6.31 -8.34 -18.61
CA LEU A 134 6.44 -7.80 -17.26
C LEU A 134 6.24 -6.30 -17.25
N ILE A 135 6.94 -5.56 -18.14
CA ILE A 135 6.84 -4.09 -18.20
C ILE A 135 5.40 -3.67 -18.50
N LEU A 136 4.79 -4.26 -19.53
CA LEU A 136 3.42 -3.94 -19.91
C LEU A 136 2.43 -4.23 -18.76
N PHE A 137 2.56 -5.39 -18.13
CA PHE A 137 1.71 -5.77 -16.98
C PHE A 137 1.91 -4.83 -15.80
N HIS A 138 3.17 -4.49 -15.48
CA HIS A 138 3.51 -3.60 -14.38
C HIS A 138 2.93 -2.21 -14.57
N ASP A 139 3.07 -1.64 -15.77
CA ASP A 139 2.67 -0.26 -16.06
C ASP A 139 1.15 -0.11 -16.10
N TRP A 140 0.43 -1.04 -16.70
CA TRP A 140 -1.02 -0.94 -16.86
C TRP A 140 -1.79 -1.62 -15.72
N VAL A 141 -1.64 -2.95 -15.63
CA VAL A 141 -2.38 -3.74 -14.63
C VAL A 141 -1.89 -3.42 -13.22
N GLY A 142 -0.57 -3.28 -13.05
CA GLY A 142 0.05 -2.94 -11.78
C GLY A 142 -0.40 -1.57 -11.25
N SER A 143 -0.56 -0.56 -12.12
CA SER A 143 -1.05 0.76 -11.71
C SER A 143 -2.51 0.73 -11.28
N MET A 144 -3.36 0.04 -12.02
CA MET A 144 -4.77 -0.16 -11.64
C MET A 144 -4.89 -0.92 -10.32
N PHE A 145 -4.08 -1.95 -10.13
CA PHE A 145 -4.03 -2.72 -8.90
C PHE A 145 -3.58 -1.88 -7.70
N SER A 146 -2.56 -1.00 -7.92
CA SER A 146 -2.08 -0.05 -6.92
C SER A 146 -3.18 0.91 -6.45
N PHE A 147 -3.94 1.45 -7.39
CA PHE A 147 -5.09 2.29 -7.09
C PHE A 147 -6.16 1.52 -6.31
N ALA A 148 -6.49 0.30 -6.75
CA ALA A 148 -7.54 -0.51 -6.14
C ALA A 148 -7.25 -0.87 -4.68
N TYR A 149 -6.04 -1.37 -4.35
CA TYR A 149 -5.74 -1.72 -2.96
C TYR A 149 -5.52 -0.49 -2.07
N THR A 150 -5.03 0.63 -2.61
CA THR A 150 -4.89 1.88 -1.85
C THR A 150 -6.28 2.46 -1.51
N LEU A 151 -7.17 2.50 -2.50
CA LEU A 151 -8.57 2.91 -2.29
C LEU A 151 -9.28 1.94 -1.34
N GLY A 152 -9.09 0.63 -1.52
CA GLY A 152 -9.65 -0.39 -0.64
C GLY A 152 -9.20 -0.23 0.81
N GLY A 153 -7.91 0.01 1.05
CA GLY A 153 -7.37 0.31 2.37
C GLY A 153 -7.96 1.58 2.99
N TYR A 154 -8.12 2.63 2.18
CA TYR A 154 -8.77 3.87 2.62
C TYR A 154 -10.24 3.66 2.99
N VAL A 155 -11.01 2.99 2.13
CA VAL A 155 -12.42 2.67 2.40
C VAL A 155 -12.57 1.80 3.64
N LEU A 156 -11.70 0.79 3.81
CA LEU A 156 -11.67 -0.05 5.00
C LEU A 156 -11.40 0.78 6.27
N MET A 157 -10.43 1.69 6.21
CA MET A 157 -10.12 2.60 7.31
C MET A 157 -11.34 3.46 7.67
N LEU A 158 -12.02 4.04 6.67
CA LEU A 158 -13.24 4.82 6.89
C LEU A 158 -14.37 3.96 7.48
N TYR A 159 -14.58 2.76 6.97
CA TYR A 159 -15.59 1.84 7.45
C TYR A 159 -15.40 1.48 8.93
N ILE A 160 -14.15 1.28 9.36
CA ILE A 160 -13.84 1.00 10.76
C ILE A 160 -14.00 2.25 11.62
N VAL A 161 -13.62 3.44 11.12
CA VAL A 161 -13.60 4.70 11.90
C VAL A 161 -14.99 5.32 11.99
N LEU A 162 -15.77 5.32 10.92
CA LEU A 162 -17.11 5.90 10.92
C LEU A 162 -18.02 5.08 11.85
N PRO A 163 -18.64 5.71 12.85
CA PRO A 163 -19.52 5.00 13.75
C PRO A 163 -20.74 4.47 12.99
N LYS A 164 -21.32 3.36 13.48
CA LYS A 164 -22.60 2.78 13.03
C LYS A 164 -23.81 3.73 13.21
N VAL A 165 -23.57 5.03 13.41
CA VAL A 165 -24.59 6.06 13.69
C VAL A 165 -25.59 6.20 12.53
N ALA A 166 -25.15 5.98 11.29
CA ALA A 166 -26.08 6.01 10.16
C ALA A 166 -27.11 4.87 10.25
N ARG A 167 -26.66 3.68 10.62
CA ARG A 167 -27.51 2.47 10.68
C ARG A 167 -28.54 2.50 11.83
N ASN A 168 -28.20 3.15 12.92
CA ASN A 168 -29.14 3.32 14.04
C ASN A 168 -30.19 4.42 13.74
N ARG A 169 -29.85 5.47 13.00
CA ARG A 169 -30.80 6.48 12.58
C ARG A 169 -31.85 5.94 11.60
N GLU A 170 -31.46 5.09 10.67
CA GLU A 170 -32.40 4.44 9.76
C GLU A 170 -33.34 3.49 10.52
N ALA A 171 -32.82 2.74 11.49
CA ALA A 171 -33.62 1.87 12.33
C ALA A 171 -34.59 2.67 13.24
N GLU A 172 -34.19 3.81 13.78
CA GLU A 172 -35.05 4.71 14.56
C GLU A 172 -36.11 5.36 13.69
N VAL A 173 -35.81 5.80 12.48
CA VAL A 173 -36.78 6.38 11.54
C VAL A 173 -37.80 5.33 11.11
N HIS A 174 -37.37 4.11 10.81
CA HIS A 174 -38.30 3.02 10.49
C HIS A 174 -39.18 2.60 11.68
N ALA A 175 -38.65 2.64 12.91
CA ALA A 175 -39.42 2.35 14.11
C ALA A 175 -40.44 3.46 14.47
N GLN A 176 -40.21 4.70 14.01
CA GLN A 176 -41.16 5.79 14.21
C GLN A 176 -42.25 5.87 13.12
N LEU A 177 -42.05 5.19 12.01
CA LEU A 177 -43.02 5.15 10.87
C LEU A 177 -43.91 3.90 10.90
N ALA A 178 -43.66 2.96 11.81
CA ALA A 178 -44.45 1.74 12.04
C ALA A 178 -45.37 1.89 13.26
#